data_71701f2cb46a6eaa81109453baa5f482
#
_entry.id   71701f2cb46a6eaa81109453baa5f482
#
_cell.length_a   1.000
_cell.length_b   1.000
_cell.length_c   1.000
_cell.angle_alpha   90.00
_cell.angle_beta   90.00
_cell.angle_gamma   90.00
#
_symmetry.space_group_name_H-M   'P 1'
#
loop_
_entity.id
_entity.type
_entity.pdbx_description
1 polymer ?
#
loop_
_entity_poly.entity_id
_entity_poly.type
_entity_poly.pdbx_seq_one_letter_code
_entity_poly.pdbx_strand_id
1 'polypeptide(L)'
;MIDTMNEITQFSPFGGSLTLVEVPGDLSAIAHVEAENEARAGIGAERDMYAYAPLSGCPDMKQCQVLMVLRDGSDEASAQAVMRAYGLDALAEEKHCLLLFPNPLPGGWNYDALPEREDDMSYLIRCFGVLRKSKLGVNGFNGMTFYVAASQDASALLMTLGALKPIHVPAMMITDCPNGYTLPDGALHVPVAAWVCGNTAAADYLRQADRVPEAAHFPAQGHSLYFSEENPNIRLVLSAEPVNAAEIRAAWEELFSETRRWQNDVFGTYQWRTNFTERGFVPHVRDTSLGVNGGFAHTWYEYVPPQLRGSKEKVPLVFYFHGGGCVPLYGAEQSGWHDIADRENFIVVYPKASKDAAWNAWNTPDAPSDEDFMLALIEHMKAAYAIDERRIYVSGFSMGGMMSNAMACAHPELIAAAAPCNAYLEGYFCSRDSMMKNRSQGLHIMEQSAEPSPVRQEADAKKAKQDYRMPVFQTSGLLDQTWPIPDGDNSRIWTFNYWKAYNNIPVEPYVPNPAYESGLTADETVYDGEDGRFLHHRWFSRDEGSPALYELFLAKRMPHALDLRAMEYAWAFMKKFSRCPDGTLQIRP
;
A
#
# COMPACT_ATOMS: atom_id res chain seq x y z
N MET A 1 -9.27 18.61 -5.46
CA MET A 1 -8.46 18.88 -6.67
C MET A 1 -7.76 17.57 -7.04
N ILE A 2 -7.89 17.12 -8.29
CA ILE A 2 -7.12 15.97 -8.76
C ILE A 2 -5.66 16.34 -8.65
N ASP A 3 -4.87 15.47 -8.01
CA ASP A 3 -3.43 15.64 -7.92
C ASP A 3 -2.84 15.67 -9.35
N THR A 4 -2.37 16.84 -9.77
CA THR A 4 -1.81 17.05 -11.11
C THR A 4 -0.54 16.24 -11.37
N MET A 5 0.03 15.62 -10.31
CA MET A 5 1.18 14.73 -10.40
C MET A 5 0.80 13.29 -10.76
N ASN A 6 -0.49 12.91 -10.68
CA ASN A 6 -0.92 11.58 -11.10
C ASN A 6 -0.93 11.48 -12.63
N GLU A 7 -0.04 10.68 -13.18
CA GLU A 7 -0.05 10.37 -14.60
C GLU A 7 -1.26 9.50 -14.94
N ILE A 8 -2.06 9.93 -15.93
CA ILE A 8 -3.10 9.10 -16.52
C ILE A 8 -2.43 8.17 -17.51
N THR A 9 -2.36 6.89 -17.18
CA THR A 9 -1.61 5.91 -17.98
C THR A 9 -2.46 4.73 -18.44
N GLN A 10 -3.68 4.59 -17.92
CA GLN A 10 -4.57 3.48 -18.27
C GLN A 10 -5.73 3.96 -19.13
N PHE A 11 -5.84 3.39 -20.34
CA PHE A 11 -6.96 3.57 -21.24
C PHE A 11 -7.69 2.26 -21.43
N SER A 12 -9.00 2.34 -21.58
CA SER A 12 -9.86 1.17 -21.77
C SER A 12 -10.40 1.10 -23.18
N PRO A 13 -10.45 -0.10 -23.81
CA PRO A 13 -11.05 -0.28 -25.11
C PRO A 13 -12.57 -0.01 -25.12
N PHE A 14 -13.23 0.05 -23.97
CA PHE A 14 -14.64 0.41 -23.87
C PHE A 14 -14.86 1.82 -23.28
N GLY A 15 -13.82 2.65 -23.19
CA GLY A 15 -13.92 4.01 -22.64
C GLY A 15 -15.02 4.82 -23.29
N GLY A 16 -15.77 5.60 -22.46
CA GLY A 16 -16.93 6.37 -22.88
C GLY A 16 -18.21 5.57 -23.17
N SER A 17 -18.23 4.25 -22.90
CA SER A 17 -19.41 3.39 -23.08
C SER A 17 -19.62 2.48 -21.88
N LEU A 18 -20.88 2.17 -21.61
CA LEU A 18 -21.28 1.20 -20.59
C LEU A 18 -21.08 -0.21 -21.15
N THR A 19 -20.36 -1.06 -20.44
CA THR A 19 -20.01 -2.41 -20.88
C THR A 19 -20.43 -3.44 -19.85
N LEU A 20 -21.04 -4.54 -20.33
CA LEU A 20 -21.39 -5.70 -19.49
C LEU A 20 -20.13 -6.49 -19.16
N VAL A 21 -19.94 -6.82 -17.89
CA VAL A 21 -18.79 -7.56 -17.36
C VAL A 21 -19.27 -8.76 -16.57
N GLU A 22 -18.78 -9.93 -16.94
CA GLU A 22 -19.00 -11.16 -16.20
C GLU A 22 -18.23 -11.17 -14.87
N VAL A 23 -18.90 -11.53 -13.79
CA VAL A 23 -18.33 -11.68 -12.46
C VAL A 23 -18.36 -13.16 -12.07
N PRO A 24 -17.23 -13.87 -12.13
CA PRO A 24 -17.14 -15.29 -11.81
C PRO A 24 -17.65 -15.60 -10.40
N GLY A 25 -18.25 -16.77 -10.24
CA GLY A 25 -18.68 -17.26 -8.93
C GLY A 25 -17.51 -17.60 -7.99
N ASP A 26 -16.33 -17.83 -8.55
CA ASP A 26 -15.09 -18.12 -7.83
C ASP A 26 -13.92 -17.31 -8.43
N LEU A 27 -13.25 -16.52 -7.62
CA LEU A 27 -12.09 -15.74 -8.01
C LEU A 27 -10.77 -16.54 -8.01
N SER A 28 -10.75 -17.77 -7.50
CA SER A 28 -9.55 -18.61 -7.45
C SER A 28 -8.99 -18.92 -8.85
N ALA A 29 -9.85 -18.96 -9.87
CA ALA A 29 -9.46 -19.06 -11.27
C ALA A 29 -8.75 -17.81 -11.80
N ILE A 30 -8.84 -16.70 -11.07
CA ILE A 30 -8.21 -15.44 -11.41
C ILE A 30 -6.86 -15.39 -10.68
N ALA A 31 -5.75 -15.93 -11.27
CA ALA A 31 -4.42 -15.94 -10.68
C ALA A 31 -3.96 -14.53 -10.24
N HIS A 32 -3.49 -14.28 -9.01
CA HIS A 32 -3.03 -13.06 -8.33
C HIS A 32 -4.11 -12.14 -7.68
N VAL A 33 -5.32 -12.59 -7.46
CA VAL A 33 -6.05 -12.05 -6.34
C VAL A 33 -5.30 -12.56 -5.11
N GLU A 34 -4.88 -11.68 -4.23
CA GLU A 34 -4.20 -12.09 -2.99
C GLU A 34 -5.10 -13.10 -2.28
N ALA A 35 -4.56 -14.24 -1.89
CA ALA A 35 -5.34 -15.37 -1.35
C ALA A 35 -6.28 -14.98 -0.18
N GLU A 36 -5.96 -13.89 0.53
CA GLU A 36 -6.83 -13.30 1.54
C GLU A 36 -8.10 -12.65 0.96
N ASN A 37 -8.02 -12.04 -0.22
CA ASN A 37 -9.20 -11.46 -0.87
C ASN A 37 -10.12 -12.57 -1.40
N GLU A 38 -9.55 -13.69 -1.86
CA GLU A 38 -10.30 -14.88 -2.27
C GLU A 38 -11.04 -15.50 -1.07
N ALA A 39 -10.36 -15.71 0.05
CA ALA A 39 -10.97 -16.23 1.27
C ALA A 39 -12.06 -15.31 1.83
N ARG A 40 -11.95 -14.00 1.60
CA ARG A 40 -12.94 -13.00 2.03
C ARG A 40 -14.08 -12.80 1.05
N ALA A 41 -13.85 -13.04 -0.25
CA ALA A 41 -14.88 -12.89 -1.29
C ALA A 41 -15.96 -13.96 -1.20
N GLY A 42 -15.58 -15.19 -0.80
CA GLY A 42 -16.50 -16.33 -0.83
C GLY A 42 -16.72 -16.87 -2.25
N ILE A 43 -17.50 -17.95 -2.32
CA ILE A 43 -17.92 -18.58 -3.57
C ILE A 43 -19.43 -18.33 -3.73
N GLY A 44 -19.87 -17.97 -4.95
CA GLY A 44 -21.26 -17.71 -5.28
C GLY A 44 -21.59 -18.09 -6.71
N ALA A 45 -22.78 -17.72 -7.17
CA ALA A 45 -23.16 -17.88 -8.56
C ALA A 45 -22.40 -16.88 -9.47
N GLU A 46 -22.20 -17.27 -10.72
CA GLU A 46 -21.78 -16.34 -11.77
C GLU A 46 -22.85 -15.27 -11.98
N ARG A 47 -22.44 -14.01 -12.04
CA ARG A 47 -23.30 -12.85 -12.22
C ARG A 47 -22.65 -11.84 -13.15
N ASP A 48 -23.37 -10.80 -13.47
CA ASP A 48 -22.89 -9.70 -14.31
C ASP A 48 -22.95 -8.37 -13.57
N MET A 49 -22.11 -7.44 -13.97
CA MET A 49 -22.22 -6.02 -13.65
C MET A 49 -22.02 -5.19 -14.91
N TYR A 50 -22.42 -3.91 -14.87
CA TYR A 50 -22.00 -2.93 -15.88
C TYR A 50 -20.82 -2.13 -15.37
N ALA A 51 -19.91 -1.79 -16.27
CA ALA A 51 -18.76 -0.94 -15.99
C ALA A 51 -18.68 0.21 -16.99
N TYR A 52 -18.22 1.37 -16.53
CA TYR A 52 -17.92 2.53 -17.38
C TYR A 52 -16.52 3.04 -17.06
N ALA A 53 -15.65 3.08 -18.05
CA ALA A 53 -14.35 3.73 -17.95
C ALA A 53 -14.39 5.05 -18.74
N PRO A 54 -13.82 6.16 -18.21
CA PRO A 54 -13.81 7.42 -18.94
C PRO A 54 -12.93 7.35 -20.19
N LEU A 55 -13.28 8.11 -21.23
CA LEU A 55 -12.44 8.31 -22.42
C LEU A 55 -11.12 9.00 -22.09
N SER A 56 -11.14 9.86 -21.09
CA SER A 56 -9.95 10.54 -20.54
C SER A 56 -8.94 9.59 -19.90
N GLY A 57 -9.30 8.31 -19.73
CA GLY A 57 -8.47 7.31 -19.05
C GLY A 57 -8.54 7.40 -17.52
N CYS A 58 -7.92 6.42 -16.87
CA CYS A 58 -7.80 6.35 -15.42
C CYS A 58 -6.33 6.50 -14.99
N PRO A 59 -6.06 6.96 -13.77
CA PRO A 59 -4.71 6.92 -13.20
C PRO A 59 -4.14 5.51 -13.21
N ASP A 60 -2.83 5.44 -13.09
CA ASP A 60 -2.10 4.17 -13.03
C ASP A 60 -2.59 3.27 -11.89
N MET A 61 -2.30 2.00 -12.03
CA MET A 61 -2.66 0.97 -11.04
C MET A 61 -2.36 1.45 -9.61
N LYS A 62 -3.32 1.23 -8.69
CA LYS A 62 -3.30 1.64 -7.29
C LYS A 62 -3.51 3.14 -7.03
N GLN A 63 -3.71 3.94 -8.06
CA GLN A 63 -4.18 5.32 -7.94
C GLN A 63 -5.59 5.51 -8.52
N CYS A 64 -6.11 4.55 -9.28
CA CYS A 64 -7.44 4.60 -9.85
C CYS A 64 -8.51 4.43 -8.77
N GLN A 65 -9.35 5.44 -8.62
CA GLN A 65 -10.52 5.41 -7.76
C GLN A 65 -11.67 4.69 -8.48
N VAL A 66 -12.48 3.99 -7.71
CA VAL A 66 -13.66 3.27 -8.21
C VAL A 66 -14.89 3.76 -7.47
N LEU A 67 -15.94 4.11 -8.20
CA LEU A 67 -17.27 4.39 -7.65
C LEU A 67 -18.22 3.25 -8.00
N MET A 68 -18.62 2.49 -7.01
CA MET A 68 -19.57 1.38 -7.15
C MET A 68 -20.96 1.86 -6.77
N VAL A 69 -21.89 1.85 -7.72
CA VAL A 69 -23.23 2.40 -7.56
C VAL A 69 -24.25 1.26 -7.54
N LEU A 70 -24.86 1.05 -6.39
CA LEU A 70 -25.86 0.01 -6.15
C LEU A 70 -27.27 0.54 -6.46
N ARG A 71 -28.01 -0.16 -7.32
CA ARG A 71 -29.36 0.19 -7.79
C ARG A 71 -30.27 -1.03 -7.75
N ASP A 72 -31.56 -0.83 -7.87
CA ASP A 72 -32.55 -1.93 -7.81
C ASP A 72 -32.74 -2.69 -9.14
N GLY A 73 -32.47 -2.04 -10.27
CA GLY A 73 -32.55 -2.68 -11.59
C GLY A 73 -31.29 -3.45 -11.96
N SER A 74 -31.41 -4.52 -12.75
CA SER A 74 -30.31 -5.39 -13.17
C SER A 74 -29.97 -5.31 -14.66
N ASP A 75 -30.62 -4.44 -15.43
CA ASP A 75 -30.40 -4.28 -16.86
C ASP A 75 -29.60 -3.01 -17.21
N GLU A 76 -29.18 -2.93 -18.46
CA GLU A 76 -28.43 -1.79 -18.98
C GLU A 76 -29.22 -0.47 -18.89
N ALA A 77 -30.53 -0.54 -19.12
CA ALA A 77 -31.39 0.65 -19.09
C ALA A 77 -31.41 1.28 -17.69
N SER A 78 -31.48 0.47 -16.63
CA SER A 78 -31.42 0.93 -15.24
C SER A 78 -30.05 1.50 -14.87
N ALA A 79 -28.97 0.90 -15.35
CA ALA A 79 -27.62 1.44 -15.14
C ALA A 79 -27.44 2.81 -15.85
N GLN A 80 -27.89 2.92 -17.09
CA GLN A 80 -27.90 4.18 -17.84
C GLN A 80 -28.80 5.23 -17.20
N ALA A 81 -29.94 4.85 -16.66
CA ALA A 81 -30.86 5.77 -16.00
C ALA A 81 -30.22 6.41 -14.75
N VAL A 82 -29.61 5.59 -13.88
CA VAL A 82 -28.90 6.05 -12.68
C VAL A 82 -27.67 6.90 -13.07
N MET A 83 -26.89 6.46 -14.05
CA MET A 83 -25.74 7.19 -14.53
C MET A 83 -26.12 8.61 -15.00
N ARG A 84 -27.21 8.75 -15.78
CA ARG A 84 -27.70 10.06 -16.23
C ARG A 84 -28.32 10.87 -15.11
N ALA A 85 -29.12 10.26 -14.24
CA ALA A 85 -29.79 10.97 -13.15
C ALA A 85 -28.81 11.62 -12.18
N TYR A 86 -27.66 11.00 -11.98
CA TYR A 86 -26.62 11.48 -11.08
C TYR A 86 -25.42 12.13 -11.80
N GLY A 87 -25.43 12.21 -13.14
CA GLY A 87 -24.33 12.83 -13.91
C GLY A 87 -22.97 12.12 -13.71
N LEU A 88 -23.01 10.77 -13.53
CA LEU A 88 -21.84 10.00 -13.15
C LEU A 88 -20.81 9.85 -14.28
N ASP A 89 -21.26 9.80 -15.54
CA ASP A 89 -20.37 9.81 -16.70
C ASP A 89 -19.54 11.09 -16.77
N ALA A 90 -20.15 12.25 -16.58
CA ALA A 90 -19.43 13.52 -16.50
C ALA A 90 -18.48 13.57 -15.30
N LEU A 91 -18.90 13.05 -14.14
CA LEU A 91 -18.04 12.94 -12.96
C LEU A 91 -16.83 12.03 -13.25
N ALA A 92 -17.07 10.88 -13.87
CA ALA A 92 -16.00 9.93 -14.20
C ALA A 92 -14.98 10.53 -15.18
N GLU A 93 -15.45 11.24 -16.22
CA GLU A 93 -14.57 11.94 -17.18
C GLU A 93 -13.75 13.04 -16.52
N GLU A 94 -14.35 13.83 -15.62
CA GLU A 94 -13.68 14.93 -14.91
C GLU A 94 -12.67 14.41 -13.87
N LYS A 95 -13.04 13.35 -13.15
CA LYS A 95 -12.27 12.85 -12.02
C LYS A 95 -11.40 11.63 -12.36
N HIS A 96 -11.45 11.16 -13.60
CA HIS A 96 -10.69 10.01 -14.08
C HIS A 96 -10.91 8.74 -13.24
N CYS A 97 -12.15 8.49 -12.84
CA CYS A 97 -12.52 7.34 -12.01
C CYS A 97 -13.33 6.30 -12.79
N LEU A 98 -13.25 5.06 -12.33
CA LEU A 98 -14.01 3.94 -12.87
C LEU A 98 -15.38 3.85 -12.18
N LEU A 99 -16.45 3.64 -12.96
CA LEU A 99 -17.77 3.37 -12.41
C LEU A 99 -18.11 1.89 -12.55
N LEU A 100 -18.69 1.31 -11.50
CA LEU A 100 -19.24 -0.04 -11.49
C LEU A 100 -20.71 0.00 -11.07
N PHE A 101 -21.53 -0.79 -11.75
CA PHE A 101 -22.94 -0.94 -11.50
C PHE A 101 -23.28 -2.42 -11.31
N PRO A 102 -23.07 -2.98 -10.11
CA PRO A 102 -23.42 -4.36 -9.82
C PRO A 102 -24.91 -4.63 -10.04
N ASN A 103 -25.25 -5.82 -10.53
CA ASN A 103 -26.64 -6.21 -10.83
C ASN A 103 -27.22 -6.99 -9.66
N PRO A 104 -28.33 -6.53 -9.03
CA PRO A 104 -29.05 -7.33 -8.04
C PRO A 104 -29.69 -8.58 -8.69
N LEU A 105 -29.96 -9.61 -7.89
CA LEU A 105 -30.76 -10.75 -8.31
C LEU A 105 -32.23 -10.38 -8.40
N PRO A 106 -33.06 -11.16 -9.12
CA PRO A 106 -34.52 -11.04 -9.02
C PRO A 106 -34.96 -11.12 -7.56
N GLY A 107 -35.70 -10.10 -7.11
CA GLY A 107 -36.11 -9.95 -5.71
C GLY A 107 -35.22 -8.99 -4.90
N GLY A 108 -34.30 -8.29 -5.54
CA GLY A 108 -33.48 -7.22 -4.93
C GLY A 108 -32.24 -7.71 -4.20
N TRP A 109 -31.65 -6.84 -3.38
CA TRP A 109 -30.44 -7.10 -2.61
C TRP A 109 -30.71 -8.01 -1.41
N ASN A 110 -29.82 -8.98 -1.17
CA ASN A 110 -29.83 -9.87 -0.01
C ASN A 110 -29.05 -9.26 1.16
N TYR A 111 -29.57 -8.21 1.75
CA TYR A 111 -28.95 -7.56 2.91
C TYR A 111 -29.25 -8.30 4.23
N ASP A 112 -30.28 -9.13 4.28
CA ASP A 112 -30.63 -9.96 5.45
C ASP A 112 -29.80 -11.24 5.55
N ALA A 113 -28.88 -11.45 4.60
CA ALA A 113 -28.04 -12.64 4.50
C ALA A 113 -28.82 -13.96 4.57
N LEU A 114 -30.00 -14.01 3.93
CA LEU A 114 -30.89 -15.19 3.90
C LEU A 114 -30.14 -16.40 3.30
N PRO A 115 -30.07 -17.55 3.98
CA PRO A 115 -29.27 -18.70 3.54
C PRO A 115 -29.66 -19.27 2.17
N GLU A 116 -30.93 -19.09 1.78
CA GLU A 116 -31.48 -19.56 0.49
C GLU A 116 -31.15 -18.64 -0.70
N ARG A 117 -30.56 -17.49 -0.44
CA ARG A 117 -30.16 -16.51 -1.45
C ARG A 117 -28.65 -16.35 -1.45
N GLU A 118 -28.08 -15.99 -2.59
CA GLU A 118 -26.66 -15.67 -2.69
C GLU A 118 -26.25 -14.52 -1.76
N ASP A 119 -25.08 -14.61 -1.18
CA ASP A 119 -24.47 -13.54 -0.40
C ASP A 119 -24.04 -12.37 -1.30
N ASP A 120 -24.82 -11.30 -1.31
CA ASP A 120 -24.54 -10.11 -2.11
C ASP A 120 -23.28 -9.35 -1.64
N MET A 121 -22.84 -9.49 -0.38
CA MET A 121 -21.57 -8.92 0.08
C MET A 121 -20.39 -9.57 -0.63
N SER A 122 -20.37 -10.90 -0.71
CA SER A 122 -19.35 -11.64 -1.46
C SER A 122 -19.39 -11.31 -2.95
N TYR A 123 -20.57 -11.10 -3.53
CA TYR A 123 -20.69 -10.65 -4.91
C TYR A 123 -20.06 -9.25 -5.12
N LEU A 124 -20.32 -8.26 -4.25
CA LEU A 124 -19.70 -6.93 -4.37
C LEU A 124 -18.17 -6.99 -4.28
N ILE A 125 -17.63 -7.84 -3.42
CA ILE A 125 -16.19 -8.05 -3.31
C ILE A 125 -15.65 -8.66 -4.60
N ARG A 126 -16.35 -9.62 -5.20
CA ARG A 126 -15.97 -10.22 -6.49
C ARG A 126 -16.07 -9.22 -7.64
N CYS A 127 -17.07 -8.32 -7.66
CA CYS A 127 -17.15 -7.24 -8.65
C CYS A 127 -15.88 -6.40 -8.71
N PHE A 128 -15.31 -6.07 -7.57
CA PHE A 128 -14.01 -5.41 -7.53
C PHE A 128 -12.88 -6.34 -7.97
N GLY A 129 -12.85 -7.57 -7.47
CA GLY A 129 -11.78 -8.54 -7.74
C GLY A 129 -11.59 -8.82 -9.22
N VAL A 130 -12.66 -8.86 -10.01
CA VAL A 130 -12.59 -9.12 -11.45
C VAL A 130 -11.88 -8.02 -12.23
N LEU A 131 -11.86 -6.77 -11.73
CA LEU A 131 -11.17 -5.66 -12.40
C LEU A 131 -9.67 -5.91 -12.55
N ARG A 132 -9.04 -6.58 -11.59
CA ARG A 132 -7.59 -6.81 -11.58
C ARG A 132 -7.11 -7.69 -12.72
N LYS A 133 -8.03 -8.41 -13.40
CA LYS A 133 -7.73 -9.34 -14.48
C LYS A 133 -8.64 -9.24 -15.67
N SER A 134 -9.56 -8.31 -15.59
CA SER A 134 -10.45 -8.08 -16.73
C SER A 134 -9.62 -7.60 -17.93
N LYS A 135 -10.04 -8.00 -19.13
CA LYS A 135 -9.54 -7.48 -20.39
C LYS A 135 -9.98 -6.02 -20.63
N LEU A 136 -10.43 -5.34 -19.57
CA LEU A 136 -10.97 -3.97 -19.64
C LEU A 136 -9.88 -2.91 -19.83
N GLY A 137 -8.62 -3.25 -19.61
CA GLY A 137 -7.51 -2.32 -19.75
C GLY A 137 -7.39 -1.28 -18.63
N VAL A 138 -8.22 -1.38 -17.58
CA VAL A 138 -8.17 -0.52 -16.39
C VAL A 138 -8.18 -1.35 -15.13
N ASN A 139 -7.53 -0.86 -14.08
CA ASN A 139 -7.50 -1.48 -12.76
C ASN A 139 -7.95 -0.47 -11.72
N GLY A 140 -8.76 -0.93 -10.76
CA GLY A 140 -9.10 -0.15 -9.59
C GLY A 140 -8.20 -0.48 -8.39
N PHE A 141 -8.33 0.30 -7.33
CA PHE A 141 -7.69 0.04 -6.05
C PHE A 141 -8.72 -0.16 -4.94
N ASN A 142 -8.64 -1.30 -4.20
CA ASN A 142 -9.60 -1.64 -3.14
C ASN A 142 -9.74 -0.53 -2.11
N GLY A 143 -8.61 0.02 -1.65
CA GLY A 143 -8.58 1.07 -0.64
C GLY A 143 -9.20 2.39 -1.09
N MET A 144 -9.61 2.50 -2.35
CA MET A 144 -10.31 3.64 -2.96
C MET A 144 -11.51 3.19 -3.79
N THR A 145 -12.17 2.12 -3.37
CA THR A 145 -13.46 1.69 -3.93
C THR A 145 -14.58 2.21 -3.04
N PHE A 146 -15.27 3.23 -3.52
CA PHE A 146 -16.33 3.92 -2.80
C PHE A 146 -17.69 3.44 -3.28
N TYR A 147 -18.67 3.52 -2.41
CA TYR A 147 -20.01 2.98 -2.66
C TYR A 147 -21.07 4.06 -2.60
N VAL A 148 -22.04 4.01 -3.52
CA VAL A 148 -23.23 4.85 -3.51
C VAL A 148 -24.47 3.97 -3.56
N ALA A 149 -25.34 4.09 -2.57
CA ALA A 149 -26.64 3.45 -2.57
C ALA A 149 -27.69 4.34 -3.27
N ALA A 150 -28.25 3.88 -4.36
CA ALA A 150 -29.32 4.57 -5.08
C ALA A 150 -30.74 4.16 -4.61
N SER A 151 -30.85 3.30 -3.58
CA SER A 151 -32.12 2.86 -3.00
C SER A 151 -31.96 2.49 -1.53
N GLN A 152 -33.09 2.28 -0.84
CA GLN A 152 -33.09 1.86 0.56
C GLN A 152 -32.51 0.45 0.76
N ASP A 153 -32.85 -0.50 -0.13
CA ASP A 153 -32.29 -1.86 -0.07
C ASP A 153 -30.78 -1.88 -0.31
N ALA A 154 -30.30 -1.06 -1.24
CA ALA A 154 -28.87 -0.86 -1.45
C ALA A 154 -28.19 -0.25 -0.20
N SER A 155 -28.85 0.67 0.49
CA SER A 155 -28.35 1.24 1.74
C SER A 155 -28.24 0.20 2.85
N ALA A 156 -29.25 -0.65 2.99
CA ALA A 156 -29.23 -1.77 3.95
C ALA A 156 -28.07 -2.74 3.65
N LEU A 157 -27.83 -3.07 2.37
CA LEU A 157 -26.70 -3.92 1.99
C LEU A 157 -25.35 -3.25 2.33
N LEU A 158 -25.18 -1.96 2.04
CA LEU A 158 -23.93 -1.26 2.37
C LEU A 158 -23.71 -1.13 3.88
N MET A 159 -24.76 -0.90 4.64
CA MET A 159 -24.69 -0.91 6.10
C MET A 159 -24.29 -2.28 6.65
N THR A 160 -24.87 -3.36 6.09
CA THR A 160 -24.51 -4.74 6.45
C THR A 160 -23.05 -5.05 6.07
N LEU A 161 -22.62 -4.67 4.86
CA LEU A 161 -21.24 -4.85 4.41
C LEU A 161 -20.27 -4.08 5.31
N GLY A 162 -20.56 -2.81 5.62
CA GLY A 162 -19.72 -1.99 6.50
C GLY A 162 -19.65 -2.53 7.93
N ALA A 163 -20.75 -3.10 8.44
CA ALA A 163 -20.81 -3.68 9.77
C ALA A 163 -20.08 -5.03 9.91
N LEU A 164 -20.11 -5.87 8.87
CA LEU A 164 -19.55 -7.24 8.93
C LEU A 164 -18.18 -7.37 8.25
N LYS A 165 -17.94 -6.61 7.18
CA LYS A 165 -16.71 -6.68 6.39
C LYS A 165 -16.14 -5.27 6.10
N PRO A 166 -15.87 -4.47 7.15
CA PRO A 166 -15.54 -3.04 7.02
C PRO A 166 -14.30 -2.76 6.17
N ILE A 167 -13.34 -3.69 6.11
CA ILE A 167 -12.13 -3.54 5.31
C ILE A 167 -12.42 -3.31 3.81
N HIS A 168 -13.57 -3.77 3.31
CA HIS A 168 -13.97 -3.61 1.92
C HIS A 168 -14.70 -2.29 1.64
N VAL A 169 -14.98 -1.48 2.68
CA VAL A 169 -15.71 -0.23 2.55
C VAL A 169 -14.81 0.95 2.96
N PRO A 170 -14.02 1.50 2.04
CA PRO A 170 -13.22 2.72 2.32
C PRO A 170 -14.09 3.92 2.64
N ALA A 171 -15.17 4.13 1.87
CA ALA A 171 -16.20 5.09 2.21
C ALA A 171 -17.51 4.74 1.47
N MET A 172 -18.63 5.18 2.01
CA MET A 172 -19.95 4.94 1.42
C MET A 172 -20.86 6.17 1.52
N MET A 173 -21.72 6.31 0.52
CA MET A 173 -22.88 7.21 0.55
C MET A 173 -24.13 6.36 0.65
N ILE A 174 -24.98 6.63 1.64
CA ILE A 174 -26.22 5.90 1.90
C ILE A 174 -27.39 6.84 2.10
N THR A 175 -28.59 6.33 1.88
CA THR A 175 -29.87 6.93 2.26
C THR A 175 -30.50 6.13 3.38
N ASP A 176 -31.78 6.37 3.68
CA ASP A 176 -32.53 5.56 4.64
C ASP A 176 -32.50 4.07 4.25
N CYS A 177 -32.44 3.21 5.25
CA CYS A 177 -32.70 1.78 5.08
C CYS A 177 -34.20 1.48 5.08
N PRO A 178 -34.62 0.31 4.58
CA PRO A 178 -36.02 -0.10 4.63
C PRO A 178 -36.58 -0.13 6.05
N ASN A 179 -37.90 0.12 6.17
CA ASN A 179 -38.56 0.02 7.46
C ASN A 179 -38.38 -1.39 8.07
N GLY A 180 -37.93 -1.43 9.32
CA GLY A 180 -37.65 -2.68 10.02
C GLY A 180 -36.25 -3.25 9.81
N TYR A 181 -35.40 -2.62 9.00
CA TYR A 181 -33.98 -3.00 8.91
C TYR A 181 -33.31 -2.89 10.29
N THR A 182 -32.58 -3.92 10.65
CA THR A 182 -31.71 -3.96 11.83
C THR A 182 -30.33 -4.42 11.41
N LEU A 183 -29.32 -3.92 12.11
CA LEU A 183 -27.96 -4.41 11.88
C LEU A 183 -27.87 -5.91 12.16
N PRO A 184 -27.08 -6.64 11.37
CA PRO A 184 -26.91 -8.08 11.56
C PRO A 184 -26.23 -8.40 12.90
N ASP A 185 -26.53 -9.59 13.42
CA ASP A 185 -25.78 -10.15 14.54
C ASP A 185 -24.28 -10.25 14.17
N GLY A 186 -23.42 -9.82 15.08
CA GLY A 186 -21.97 -9.81 14.85
C GLY A 186 -21.43 -8.52 14.21
N ALA A 187 -22.21 -7.45 14.14
CA ALA A 187 -21.71 -6.13 13.76
C ALA A 187 -20.47 -5.72 14.57
N LEU A 188 -19.41 -5.31 13.87
CA LEU A 188 -18.06 -5.17 14.45
C LEU A 188 -17.80 -3.82 15.09
N HIS A 189 -18.65 -2.82 14.89
CA HIS A 189 -18.43 -1.43 15.35
C HIS A 189 -17.03 -0.89 14.96
N VAL A 190 -16.56 -1.24 13.77
CA VAL A 190 -15.32 -0.75 13.18
C VAL A 190 -15.64 0.49 12.34
N PRO A 191 -14.86 1.56 12.42
CA PRO A 191 -15.11 2.79 11.68
C PRO A 191 -15.24 2.60 10.17
N VAL A 192 -16.22 3.29 9.56
CA VAL A 192 -16.42 3.38 8.11
C VAL A 192 -16.79 4.81 7.74
N ALA A 193 -15.90 5.49 7.02
CA ALA A 193 -16.16 6.84 6.56
C ALA A 193 -17.46 6.88 5.70
N ALA A 194 -18.36 7.81 5.99
CA ALA A 194 -19.67 7.80 5.36
C ALA A 194 -20.26 9.18 5.09
N TRP A 195 -21.07 9.25 4.02
CA TRP A 195 -21.97 10.35 3.71
C TRP A 195 -23.40 9.84 3.81
N VAL A 196 -24.14 10.34 4.77
CA VAL A 196 -25.51 9.89 5.06
C VAL A 196 -26.50 10.96 4.61
N CYS A 197 -27.34 10.61 3.65
CA CYS A 197 -28.38 11.46 3.07
C CYS A 197 -29.74 11.14 3.71
N GLY A 198 -30.43 12.14 4.23
CA GLY A 198 -31.73 11.97 4.88
C GLY A 198 -31.62 11.52 6.34
N ASN A 199 -32.43 10.57 6.75
CA ASN A 199 -32.52 10.18 8.14
C ASN A 199 -31.61 8.97 8.53
N THR A 200 -31.40 8.66 9.67
CA THR A 200 -30.38 8.56 10.61
C THR A 200 -30.33 7.49 11.68
N ALA A 201 -31.09 6.38 11.61
CA ALA A 201 -30.74 5.22 12.41
C ALA A 201 -29.36 4.66 12.01
N ALA A 202 -29.01 4.77 10.74
CA ALA A 202 -27.69 4.48 10.23
C ALA A 202 -26.63 5.47 10.79
N ALA A 203 -26.99 6.76 10.91
CA ALA A 203 -26.10 7.77 11.45
C ALA A 203 -25.74 7.51 12.91
N ASP A 204 -26.66 7.02 13.72
CA ASP A 204 -26.41 6.71 15.14
C ASP A 204 -25.39 5.56 15.30
N TYR A 205 -25.52 4.50 14.47
CA TYR A 205 -24.55 3.42 14.44
C TYR A 205 -23.17 3.92 14.01
N LEU A 206 -23.11 4.70 12.90
CA LEU A 206 -21.85 5.22 12.37
C LEU A 206 -21.18 6.20 13.35
N ARG A 207 -21.97 7.05 14.03
CA ARG A 207 -21.44 7.91 15.10
C ARG A 207 -20.72 7.12 16.18
N GLN A 208 -21.32 6.01 16.61
CA GLN A 208 -20.72 5.15 17.63
C GLN A 208 -19.50 4.39 17.08
N ALA A 209 -19.60 3.80 15.89
CA ALA A 209 -18.51 3.04 15.26
C ALA A 209 -17.30 3.94 14.95
N ASP A 210 -17.55 5.14 14.43
CA ASP A 210 -16.53 6.11 14.05
C ASP A 210 -15.99 6.92 15.25
N ARG A 211 -16.64 6.81 16.41
CA ARG A 211 -16.28 7.56 17.63
C ARG A 211 -16.16 9.05 17.37
N VAL A 212 -17.19 9.62 16.77
CA VAL A 212 -17.25 11.05 16.48
C VAL A 212 -17.89 11.83 17.63
N PRO A 213 -17.48 13.09 17.87
CA PRO A 213 -18.05 13.94 18.89
C PRO A 213 -19.54 14.25 18.61
N GLU A 214 -20.27 14.69 19.63
CA GLU A 214 -21.68 15.09 19.49
C GLU A 214 -21.86 16.33 18.60
N ALA A 215 -20.89 17.26 18.66
CA ALA A 215 -20.92 18.51 17.88
C ALA A 215 -20.21 18.36 16.53
N ALA A 216 -20.86 18.82 15.47
CA ALA A 216 -20.24 18.91 14.16
C ALA A 216 -19.09 19.91 14.16
N HIS A 217 -17.98 19.55 13.50
CA HIS A 217 -16.84 20.47 13.35
C HIS A 217 -17.14 21.63 12.41
N PHE A 218 -17.86 21.37 11.32
CA PHE A 218 -18.23 22.38 10.33
C PHE A 218 -19.67 22.17 9.85
N PRO A 219 -20.65 22.88 10.42
CA PRO A 219 -22.00 22.95 9.84
C PRO A 219 -21.95 23.93 8.66
N ALA A 220 -21.90 23.46 7.42
CA ALA A 220 -21.93 24.30 6.24
C ALA A 220 -22.97 23.82 5.23
N GLN A 221 -23.83 24.75 4.74
CA GLN A 221 -24.70 24.56 3.58
C GLN A 221 -25.59 23.29 3.62
N GLY A 222 -26.16 22.93 4.77
CA GLY A 222 -27.02 21.77 4.89
C GLY A 222 -26.30 20.45 5.24
N HIS A 223 -24.99 20.48 5.36
CA HIS A 223 -24.18 19.34 5.79
C HIS A 223 -23.61 19.53 7.20
N SER A 224 -23.47 18.45 7.93
CA SER A 224 -22.78 18.41 9.23
C SER A 224 -21.60 17.44 9.11
N LEU A 225 -20.38 17.97 9.18
CA LEU A 225 -19.15 17.19 9.08
C LEU A 225 -18.60 16.88 10.46
N TYR A 226 -18.29 15.62 10.69
CA TYR A 226 -17.68 15.10 11.93
C TYR A 226 -16.39 14.38 11.61
N PHE A 227 -15.40 14.50 12.49
CA PHE A 227 -14.15 13.74 12.44
C PHE A 227 -14.11 12.78 13.63
N SER A 228 -13.58 11.57 13.41
CA SER A 228 -13.30 10.64 14.50
C SER A 228 -12.27 11.22 15.46
N GLU A 229 -12.51 11.08 16.77
CA GLU A 229 -11.57 11.49 17.81
C GLU A 229 -10.28 10.66 17.81
N GLU A 230 -10.35 9.41 17.37
CA GLU A 230 -9.20 8.51 17.35
C GLU A 230 -8.38 8.65 16.05
N ASN A 231 -9.05 8.87 14.92
CA ASN A 231 -8.39 9.01 13.62
C ASN A 231 -9.11 10.06 12.77
N PRO A 232 -8.62 11.30 12.67
CA PRO A 232 -9.25 12.38 11.92
C PRO A 232 -9.34 12.12 10.40
N ASN A 233 -8.72 11.04 9.91
CA ASN A 233 -8.92 10.59 8.53
C ASN A 233 -10.26 9.88 8.32
N ILE A 234 -10.99 9.56 9.38
CA ILE A 234 -12.34 8.99 9.32
C ILE A 234 -13.33 10.12 9.46
N ARG A 235 -14.20 10.28 8.47
CA ARG A 235 -15.18 11.36 8.40
C ARG A 235 -16.58 10.80 8.28
N LEU A 236 -17.51 11.41 9.03
CA LEU A 236 -18.95 11.22 8.90
C LEU A 236 -19.58 12.52 8.46
N VAL A 237 -20.29 12.52 7.35
CA VAL A 237 -21.08 13.66 6.86
C VAL A 237 -22.55 13.32 6.92
N LEU A 238 -23.34 14.20 7.51
CA LEU A 238 -24.80 14.10 7.53
C LEU A 238 -25.39 15.20 6.65
N SER A 239 -26.21 14.82 5.68
CA SER A 239 -26.94 15.72 4.80
C SER A 239 -28.45 15.54 4.99
N ALA A 240 -29.20 16.64 4.99
CA ALA A 240 -30.67 16.60 4.99
C ALA A 240 -31.25 16.30 3.60
N GLU A 241 -30.44 16.42 2.55
CA GLU A 241 -30.86 16.20 1.18
C GLU A 241 -30.86 14.70 0.82
N PRO A 242 -31.74 14.26 -0.09
CA PRO A 242 -31.69 12.91 -0.64
C PRO A 242 -30.48 12.73 -1.56
N VAL A 243 -30.06 11.49 -1.81
CA VAL A 243 -29.03 11.19 -2.79
C VAL A 243 -29.40 11.74 -4.16
N ASN A 244 -28.55 12.61 -4.68
CA ASN A 244 -28.72 13.27 -5.98
C ASN A 244 -27.34 13.64 -6.57
N ALA A 245 -27.32 14.19 -7.79
CA ALA A 245 -26.06 14.54 -8.46
C ALA A 245 -25.20 15.56 -7.69
N ALA A 246 -25.80 16.53 -7.00
CA ALA A 246 -25.08 17.53 -6.23
C ALA A 246 -24.45 16.92 -4.97
N GLU A 247 -25.19 16.05 -4.26
CA GLU A 247 -24.71 15.34 -3.08
C GLU A 247 -23.57 14.37 -3.43
N ILE A 248 -23.67 13.63 -4.54
CA ILE A 248 -22.60 12.73 -4.98
C ILE A 248 -21.33 13.53 -5.34
N ARG A 249 -21.50 14.69 -5.99
CA ARG A 249 -20.36 15.57 -6.30
C ARG A 249 -19.74 16.12 -5.03
N ALA A 250 -20.52 16.58 -4.07
CA ALA A 250 -20.04 17.05 -2.79
C ALA A 250 -19.32 15.94 -2.01
N ALA A 251 -19.90 14.73 -1.96
CA ALA A 251 -19.25 13.57 -1.36
C ALA A 251 -17.95 13.18 -2.06
N TRP A 252 -17.88 13.36 -3.38
CA TRP A 252 -16.62 13.14 -4.09
C TRP A 252 -15.55 14.14 -3.64
N GLU A 253 -15.86 15.43 -3.61
CA GLU A 253 -14.89 16.49 -3.28
C GLU A 253 -14.46 16.48 -1.80
N GLU A 254 -15.37 16.15 -0.89
CA GLU A 254 -15.15 16.31 0.54
C GLU A 254 -14.80 15.00 1.26
N LEU A 255 -15.03 13.83 0.62
CA LEU A 255 -14.83 12.53 1.22
C LEU A 255 -14.09 11.56 0.29
N PHE A 256 -14.68 11.19 -0.85
CA PHE A 256 -14.20 10.06 -1.65
C PHE A 256 -12.83 10.34 -2.29
N SER A 257 -12.61 11.53 -2.87
CA SER A 257 -11.35 11.86 -3.53
C SER A 257 -10.15 11.83 -2.59
N GLU A 258 -10.40 12.04 -1.31
CA GLU A 258 -9.37 12.24 -0.29
C GLU A 258 -9.18 11.03 0.63
N THR A 259 -10.11 10.08 0.62
CA THR A 259 -10.07 8.92 1.52
C THR A 259 -9.32 7.74 0.92
N ARG A 260 -8.48 7.11 1.73
CA ARG A 260 -7.87 5.81 1.43
C ARG A 260 -7.94 4.92 2.66
N ARG A 261 -8.32 3.66 2.45
CA ARG A 261 -8.24 2.61 3.47
C ARG A 261 -7.22 1.58 3.07
N TRP A 262 -6.13 1.50 3.79
CA TRP A 262 -5.09 0.50 3.58
C TRP A 262 -5.53 -0.87 4.09
N GLN A 263 -5.29 -1.91 3.30
CA GLN A 263 -5.57 -3.30 3.70
C GLN A 263 -4.36 -3.93 4.42
N ASN A 264 -3.89 -3.27 5.44
CA ASN A 264 -2.70 -3.67 6.22
C ASN A 264 -3.04 -4.36 7.55
N ASP A 265 -4.30 -4.66 7.77
CA ASP A 265 -4.84 -5.32 8.96
C ASP A 265 -6.17 -5.98 8.56
N VAL A 266 -6.78 -6.76 9.45
CA VAL A 266 -8.12 -7.36 9.22
C VAL A 266 -9.23 -6.32 9.07
N PHE A 267 -9.02 -5.10 9.59
CA PHE A 267 -9.98 -3.99 9.46
C PHE A 267 -9.49 -2.88 8.54
N GLY A 268 -8.19 -2.86 8.24
CA GLY A 268 -7.52 -1.80 7.50
C GLY A 268 -7.35 -0.51 8.32
N THR A 269 -6.50 0.39 7.82
CA THR A 269 -6.27 1.71 8.41
C THR A 269 -6.63 2.82 7.45
N TYR A 270 -7.28 3.87 7.99
CA TYR A 270 -7.61 5.05 7.23
C TYR A 270 -6.43 6.01 7.15
N GLN A 271 -6.28 6.61 5.98
CA GLN A 271 -5.35 7.69 5.73
C GLN A 271 -6.01 8.68 4.77
N TRP A 272 -5.82 9.98 5.03
CA TRP A 272 -6.17 11.02 4.08
C TRP A 272 -5.15 11.02 2.94
N ARG A 273 -5.60 11.18 1.71
CA ARG A 273 -4.70 11.22 0.56
C ARG A 273 -3.82 12.45 0.60
N THR A 274 -2.58 12.29 0.18
CA THR A 274 -1.63 13.39 0.09
C THR A 274 -1.87 14.22 -1.17
N ASN A 275 -2.10 15.51 -1.02
CA ASN A 275 -1.98 16.44 -2.14
C ASN A 275 -0.50 16.75 -2.37
N PHE A 276 0.14 15.99 -3.24
CA PHE A 276 1.59 16.08 -3.49
C PHE A 276 2.01 17.45 -4.01
N THR A 277 1.15 18.12 -4.81
CA THR A 277 1.41 19.46 -5.34
C THR A 277 1.44 20.50 -4.21
N GLU A 278 0.44 20.50 -3.33
CA GLU A 278 0.37 21.42 -2.19
C GLU A 278 1.48 21.15 -1.17
N ARG A 279 1.83 19.88 -0.96
CA ARG A 279 2.96 19.48 -0.12
C ARG A 279 4.30 19.91 -0.70
N GLY A 280 4.34 20.27 -2.01
CA GLY A 280 5.52 20.77 -2.68
C GLY A 280 6.52 19.69 -3.04
N PHE A 281 6.05 18.51 -3.44
CA PHE A 281 6.88 17.52 -4.10
C PHE A 281 7.42 18.09 -5.41
N VAL A 282 8.69 17.83 -5.70
CA VAL A 282 9.34 18.25 -6.93
C VAL A 282 9.39 17.07 -7.90
N PRO A 283 8.61 17.10 -9.00
CA PRO A 283 8.58 16.02 -9.97
C PRO A 283 9.74 16.12 -10.96
N HIS A 284 10.39 15.00 -11.23
CA HIS A 284 11.31 14.78 -12.35
C HIS A 284 10.76 13.64 -13.19
N VAL A 285 9.95 13.97 -14.18
CA VAL A 285 9.23 12.98 -14.98
C VAL A 285 9.92 12.79 -16.32
N ARG A 286 10.37 11.56 -16.61
CA ARG A 286 11.10 11.21 -17.83
C ARG A 286 12.32 12.11 -18.07
N ASP A 287 13.06 12.35 -17.02
CA ASP A 287 14.24 13.23 -17.01
C ASP A 287 15.49 12.47 -17.47
N THR A 288 16.23 13.05 -18.39
CA THR A 288 17.50 12.52 -18.94
C THR A 288 18.74 13.20 -18.36
N SER A 289 18.56 14.17 -17.47
CA SER A 289 19.68 15.02 -16.96
C SER A 289 20.74 14.25 -16.17
N LEU A 290 20.40 13.07 -15.63
CA LEU A 290 21.37 12.22 -14.94
C LEU A 290 22.40 11.58 -15.87
N GLY A 291 22.12 11.47 -17.16
CA GLY A 291 23.07 11.01 -18.18
C GLY A 291 23.48 9.53 -18.08
N VAL A 292 22.80 8.74 -17.25
CA VAL A 292 23.10 7.31 -17.06
C VAL A 292 22.27 6.40 -17.96
N ASN A 293 22.57 5.11 -17.99
CA ASN A 293 21.85 4.10 -18.77
C ASN A 293 21.71 4.47 -20.27
N GLY A 294 22.75 5.08 -20.86
CA GLY A 294 22.72 5.51 -22.25
C GLY A 294 21.77 6.66 -22.55
N GLY A 295 21.42 7.47 -21.54
CA GLY A 295 20.47 8.58 -21.64
C GLY A 295 19.02 8.14 -21.46
N PHE A 296 18.78 7.01 -20.80
CA PHE A 296 17.44 6.60 -20.41
C PHE A 296 16.73 7.68 -19.59
N ALA A 297 15.44 7.90 -19.86
CA ALA A 297 14.64 8.90 -19.20
C ALA A 297 14.06 8.36 -17.87
N HIS A 298 14.68 8.73 -16.77
CA HIS A 298 14.27 8.31 -15.43
C HIS A 298 13.15 9.19 -14.86
N THR A 299 12.45 8.68 -13.87
CA THR A 299 11.42 9.43 -13.12
C THR A 299 11.70 9.30 -11.63
N TRP A 300 11.63 10.43 -10.90
CA TRP A 300 11.67 10.46 -9.44
C TRP A 300 10.94 11.68 -8.90
N TYR A 301 10.63 11.65 -7.64
CA TYR A 301 10.03 12.77 -6.91
C TYR A 301 10.86 13.07 -5.67
N GLU A 302 11.12 14.34 -5.42
CA GLU A 302 11.85 14.82 -4.26
C GLU A 302 10.88 15.47 -3.29
N TYR A 303 11.01 15.18 -2.02
CA TYR A 303 10.31 15.91 -0.98
C TYR A 303 11.31 16.58 -0.04
N VAL A 304 11.27 17.90 -0.05
CA VAL A 304 12.07 18.76 0.82
C VAL A 304 11.13 19.44 1.80
N PRO A 305 11.19 19.13 3.10
CA PRO A 305 10.40 19.80 4.11
C PRO A 305 10.45 21.32 3.99
N PRO A 306 9.32 22.03 4.21
CA PRO A 306 9.29 23.48 4.02
C PRO A 306 10.41 24.24 4.77
N GLN A 307 10.74 23.82 6.00
CA GLN A 307 11.78 24.44 6.81
C GLN A 307 13.20 24.19 6.31
N LEU A 308 13.39 23.23 5.41
CA LEU A 308 14.72 22.93 4.83
C LEU A 308 14.95 23.61 3.48
N ARG A 309 13.90 24.21 2.88
CA ARG A 309 14.01 24.86 1.56
C ARG A 309 14.95 26.05 1.63
N GLY A 310 16.04 25.97 0.88
CA GLY A 310 17.10 27.00 0.88
C GLY A 310 18.04 26.94 2.09
N SER A 311 17.87 25.99 3.01
CA SER A 311 18.78 25.78 4.14
C SER A 311 20.15 25.28 3.64
N LYS A 312 21.20 25.68 4.36
CA LYS A 312 22.57 25.18 4.20
C LYS A 312 22.95 24.17 5.27
N GLU A 313 22.03 23.86 6.16
CA GLU A 313 22.23 22.81 7.18
C GLU A 313 22.30 21.45 6.50
N LYS A 314 23.34 20.67 6.85
CA LYS A 314 23.50 19.32 6.32
C LYS A 314 22.51 18.36 6.97
N VAL A 315 21.61 17.78 6.15
CA VAL A 315 20.53 16.92 6.58
C VAL A 315 20.64 15.50 6.03
N PRO A 316 20.03 14.51 6.68
CA PRO A 316 19.96 13.15 6.14
C PRO A 316 19.21 13.08 4.82
N LEU A 317 19.50 12.02 4.05
CA LEU A 317 18.82 11.66 2.81
C LEU A 317 18.25 10.25 2.92
N VAL A 318 16.96 10.09 2.64
CA VAL A 318 16.27 8.80 2.60
C VAL A 318 15.78 8.52 1.19
N PHE A 319 16.06 7.34 0.67
CA PHE A 319 15.42 6.84 -0.54
C PHE A 319 14.37 5.81 -0.18
N TYR A 320 13.18 5.94 -0.76
CA TYR A 320 12.13 4.96 -0.62
C TYR A 320 11.74 4.35 -1.97
N PHE A 321 11.88 3.03 -2.07
CA PHE A 321 11.63 2.26 -3.29
C PHE A 321 10.24 1.63 -3.25
N HIS A 322 9.44 1.90 -4.29
CA HIS A 322 8.08 1.33 -4.40
C HIS A 322 8.09 -0.17 -4.68
N GLY A 323 6.99 -0.85 -4.37
CA GLY A 323 6.78 -2.27 -4.68
C GLY A 323 6.61 -2.54 -6.18
N GLY A 324 6.72 -3.80 -6.57
CA GLY A 324 6.47 -4.23 -7.95
C GLY A 324 5.07 -3.83 -8.44
N GLY A 325 4.97 -3.34 -9.68
CA GLY A 325 3.72 -2.85 -10.25
C GLY A 325 3.15 -1.61 -9.58
N CYS A 326 3.95 -0.86 -8.80
CA CYS A 326 3.56 0.37 -8.13
C CYS A 326 4.25 1.58 -8.75
N VAL A 327 3.87 2.76 -8.28
CA VAL A 327 4.45 4.04 -8.70
C VAL A 327 5.00 4.80 -7.48
N PRO A 328 5.93 5.75 -7.67
CA PRO A 328 6.57 6.48 -6.57
C PRO A 328 5.60 7.14 -5.59
N LEU A 329 4.58 7.85 -6.10
CA LEU A 329 3.63 8.58 -5.26
C LEU A 329 2.72 7.65 -4.44
N TYR A 330 2.37 6.46 -5.00
CA TYR A 330 1.74 5.41 -4.19
C TYR A 330 2.66 4.98 -3.04
N GLY A 331 3.95 4.79 -3.34
CA GLY A 331 4.94 4.45 -2.32
C GLY A 331 5.11 5.55 -1.27
N ALA A 332 5.00 6.81 -1.65
CA ALA A 332 5.05 7.94 -0.73
C ALA A 332 3.90 7.89 0.27
N GLU A 333 2.65 7.74 -0.20
CA GLU A 333 1.49 7.59 0.69
C GLU A 333 1.57 6.32 1.54
N GLN A 334 1.98 5.19 0.93
CA GLN A 334 2.06 3.91 1.63
C GLN A 334 3.06 3.94 2.80
N SER A 335 4.14 4.67 2.65
CA SER A 335 5.23 4.71 3.63
C SER A 335 5.16 5.89 4.61
N GLY A 336 4.57 7.02 4.22
CA GLY A 336 4.51 8.23 5.03
C GLY A 336 5.87 8.86 5.34
N TRP A 337 6.96 8.51 4.63
CA TRP A 337 8.29 9.06 4.89
C TRP A 337 8.35 10.59 4.82
N HIS A 338 7.51 11.22 4.01
CA HIS A 338 7.44 12.68 3.89
C HIS A 338 6.88 13.34 5.18
N ASP A 339 5.96 12.66 5.89
CA ASP A 339 5.45 13.16 7.17
C ASP A 339 6.49 13.02 8.29
N ILE A 340 7.29 11.96 8.25
CA ILE A 340 8.44 11.79 9.17
C ILE A 340 9.51 12.84 8.85
N ALA A 341 9.76 13.11 7.57
CA ALA A 341 10.73 14.12 7.12
C ALA A 341 10.41 15.51 7.64
N ASP A 342 9.13 15.91 7.68
CA ASP A 342 8.70 17.19 8.24
C ASP A 342 9.07 17.34 9.72
N ARG A 343 8.94 16.27 10.50
CA ARG A 343 9.21 16.29 11.94
C ARG A 343 10.69 16.12 12.28
N GLU A 344 11.41 15.37 11.45
CA GLU A 344 12.77 14.91 11.76
C GLU A 344 13.85 15.59 10.91
N ASN A 345 13.48 16.52 10.01
CA ASN A 345 14.40 17.34 9.22
C ASN A 345 15.35 16.53 8.33
N PHE A 346 14.80 15.74 7.40
CA PHE A 346 15.55 15.09 6.34
C PHE A 346 14.87 15.23 4.99
N ILE A 347 15.59 14.95 3.90
CA ILE A 347 15.05 14.94 2.54
C ILE A 347 14.72 13.50 2.17
N VAL A 348 13.57 13.27 1.51
CA VAL A 348 13.21 11.96 1.00
C VAL A 348 13.01 11.99 -0.52
N VAL A 349 13.48 10.94 -1.19
CA VAL A 349 13.38 10.77 -2.64
C VAL A 349 12.63 9.47 -2.95
N TYR A 350 11.72 9.55 -3.89
CA TYR A 350 10.89 8.45 -4.37
C TYR A 350 11.19 8.18 -5.85
N PRO A 351 12.18 7.35 -6.17
CA PRO A 351 12.49 7.00 -7.55
C PRO A 351 11.52 5.96 -8.10
N LYS A 352 11.35 5.95 -9.43
CA LYS A 352 10.58 4.95 -10.18
C LYS A 352 11.53 3.90 -10.75
N ALA A 353 11.19 2.63 -10.60
CA ALA A 353 11.91 1.54 -11.25
C ALA A 353 12.00 1.75 -12.77
N SER A 354 13.15 1.46 -13.36
CA SER A 354 13.44 1.79 -14.77
C SER A 354 12.68 0.94 -15.77
N LYS A 355 12.21 -0.26 -15.40
CA LYS A 355 11.51 -1.18 -16.30
C LYS A 355 10.16 -1.62 -15.73
N ASP A 356 9.06 -1.25 -16.39
CA ASP A 356 7.71 -1.79 -16.14
C ASP A 356 7.33 -1.86 -14.64
N ALA A 357 7.72 -0.84 -13.87
CA ALA A 357 7.54 -0.78 -12.42
C ALA A 357 8.18 -1.96 -11.64
N ALA A 358 9.22 -2.59 -12.21
CA ALA A 358 10.01 -3.66 -11.60
C ALA A 358 11.48 -3.24 -11.46
N TRP A 359 12.02 -3.32 -10.24
CA TRP A 359 13.42 -2.99 -9.96
C TRP A 359 14.39 -3.99 -10.57
N ASN A 360 15.41 -3.53 -11.28
CA ASN A 360 16.51 -4.34 -11.76
C ASN A 360 17.57 -4.54 -10.64
N ALA A 361 17.14 -5.10 -9.51
CA ALA A 361 18.01 -5.36 -8.36
C ALA A 361 19.07 -6.45 -8.62
N TRP A 362 18.94 -7.20 -9.73
CA TRP A 362 19.92 -8.20 -10.19
C TRP A 362 20.96 -7.62 -11.15
N ASN A 363 20.82 -6.36 -11.53
CA ASN A 363 21.65 -5.69 -12.52
C ASN A 363 21.78 -6.51 -13.83
N THR A 364 20.64 -6.99 -14.34
CA THR A 364 20.61 -7.76 -15.58
C THR A 364 20.82 -6.86 -16.79
N PRO A 365 21.58 -7.29 -17.81
CA PRO A 365 21.97 -6.43 -18.93
C PRO A 365 20.82 -6.12 -19.92
N ASP A 366 19.69 -6.78 -19.79
CA ASP A 366 18.51 -6.61 -20.66
C ASP A 366 17.59 -5.45 -20.20
N ALA A 367 17.94 -4.77 -19.12
CA ALA A 367 17.21 -3.62 -18.59
C ALA A 367 18.18 -2.52 -18.13
N PRO A 368 17.72 -1.25 -18.06
CA PRO A 368 18.50 -0.19 -17.45
C PRO A 368 18.93 -0.57 -16.04
N SER A 369 20.13 -0.20 -15.64
CA SER A 369 20.64 -0.44 -14.30
C SER A 369 19.98 0.51 -13.31
N ASP A 370 19.18 -0.01 -12.38
CA ASP A 370 18.64 0.79 -11.28
C ASP A 370 19.72 1.14 -10.25
N GLU A 371 20.79 0.35 -10.16
CA GLU A 371 21.97 0.67 -9.33
C GLU A 371 22.67 1.92 -9.85
N ASP A 372 23.02 2.00 -11.16
CA ASP A 372 23.63 3.19 -11.76
C ASP A 372 22.71 4.41 -11.64
N PHE A 373 21.39 4.21 -11.81
CA PHE A 373 20.41 5.27 -11.59
C PHE A 373 20.49 5.81 -10.16
N MET A 374 20.53 4.93 -9.16
CA MET A 374 20.57 5.34 -7.76
C MET A 374 21.87 6.05 -7.41
N LEU A 375 23.02 5.59 -7.92
CA LEU A 375 24.30 6.26 -7.69
C LEU A 375 24.31 7.67 -8.28
N ALA A 376 23.82 7.83 -9.52
CA ALA A 376 23.70 9.15 -10.15
C ALA A 376 22.71 10.06 -9.40
N LEU A 377 21.62 9.51 -8.90
CA LEU A 377 20.62 10.25 -8.15
C LEU A 377 21.15 10.70 -6.78
N ILE A 378 21.96 9.89 -6.11
CA ILE A 378 22.69 10.31 -4.88
C ILE A 378 23.57 11.52 -5.18
N GLU A 379 24.36 11.50 -6.25
CA GLU A 379 25.23 12.63 -6.62
C GLU A 379 24.41 13.87 -7.03
N HIS A 380 23.30 13.68 -7.73
CA HIS A 380 22.35 14.77 -8.03
C HIS A 380 21.84 15.43 -6.75
N MET A 381 21.38 14.67 -5.77
CA MET A 381 20.87 15.19 -4.50
C MET A 381 21.94 15.92 -3.70
N LYS A 382 23.18 15.41 -3.68
CA LYS A 382 24.33 16.07 -3.04
C LYS A 382 24.69 17.40 -3.71
N ALA A 383 24.50 17.51 -5.03
CA ALA A 383 24.74 18.75 -5.77
C ALA A 383 23.60 19.77 -5.59
N ALA A 384 22.35 19.31 -5.48
CA ALA A 384 21.18 20.17 -5.37
C ALA A 384 20.92 20.67 -3.94
N TYR A 385 21.27 19.89 -2.93
CA TYR A 385 20.93 20.15 -1.53
C TYR A 385 22.10 19.95 -0.58
N ALA A 386 22.01 20.54 0.62
CA ALA A 386 22.99 20.35 1.68
C ALA A 386 22.80 18.98 2.37
N ILE A 387 23.28 17.90 1.74
CA ILE A 387 23.17 16.54 2.27
C ILE A 387 24.34 16.23 3.21
N ASP A 388 24.03 15.62 4.38
CA ASP A 388 25.05 14.94 5.19
C ASP A 388 25.35 13.58 4.55
N GLU A 389 26.42 13.51 3.77
CA GLU A 389 26.84 12.33 3.03
C GLU A 389 27.08 11.09 3.91
N ARG A 390 27.23 11.29 5.23
CA ARG A 390 27.35 10.19 6.19
C ARG A 390 26.00 9.60 6.59
N ARG A 391 24.87 10.24 6.23
CA ARG A 391 23.51 9.85 6.65
C ARG A 391 22.62 9.65 5.43
N ILE A 392 22.99 8.68 4.59
CA ILE A 392 22.21 8.24 3.45
C ILE A 392 21.59 6.89 3.81
N TYR A 393 20.28 6.81 3.70
CA TYR A 393 19.48 5.65 4.10
C TYR A 393 18.61 5.16 2.96
N VAL A 394 18.31 3.85 2.96
CA VAL A 394 17.44 3.23 1.97
C VAL A 394 16.30 2.47 2.66
N SER A 395 15.12 2.57 2.11
CA SER A 395 13.93 1.82 2.52
C SER A 395 13.10 1.48 1.30
N GLY A 396 12.19 0.52 1.40
CA GLY A 396 11.30 0.18 0.29
C GLY A 396 10.46 -1.04 0.60
N PHE A 397 9.37 -1.21 -0.16
CA PHE A 397 8.38 -2.26 0.03
C PHE A 397 8.46 -3.32 -1.06
N SER A 398 8.36 -4.62 -0.69
CA SER A 398 8.33 -5.74 -1.63
C SER A 398 9.56 -5.71 -2.56
N MET A 399 9.40 -5.61 -3.87
CA MET A 399 10.53 -5.44 -4.79
C MET A 399 11.40 -4.21 -4.47
N GLY A 400 10.81 -3.14 -3.93
CA GLY A 400 11.57 -1.98 -3.43
C GLY A 400 12.39 -2.31 -2.18
N GLY A 401 11.91 -3.20 -1.34
CA GLY A 401 12.68 -3.74 -0.22
C GLY A 401 13.85 -4.63 -0.69
N MET A 402 13.67 -5.38 -1.78
CA MET A 402 14.76 -6.10 -2.46
C MET A 402 15.82 -5.11 -2.98
N MET A 403 15.39 -4.00 -3.59
CA MET A 403 16.30 -2.93 -4.04
C MET A 403 17.01 -2.27 -2.86
N SER A 404 16.33 -2.08 -1.71
CA SER A 404 16.97 -1.57 -0.49
C SER A 404 18.07 -2.50 0.02
N ASN A 405 17.80 -3.80 0.05
CA ASN A 405 18.80 -4.82 0.38
C ASN A 405 19.96 -4.81 -0.62
N ALA A 406 19.65 -4.68 -1.93
CA ALA A 406 20.65 -4.62 -3.00
C ALA A 406 21.61 -3.45 -2.80
N MET A 407 21.10 -2.25 -2.61
CA MET A 407 21.93 -1.05 -2.36
C MET A 407 22.75 -1.16 -1.08
N ALA A 408 22.16 -1.69 0.01
CA ALA A 408 22.87 -1.86 1.28
C ALA A 408 24.05 -2.85 1.17
N CYS A 409 23.90 -3.89 0.36
CA CYS A 409 24.96 -4.87 0.13
C CYS A 409 26.04 -4.35 -0.85
N ALA A 410 25.61 -3.76 -1.97
CA ALA A 410 26.52 -3.30 -3.03
C ALA A 410 27.31 -2.06 -2.61
N HIS A 411 26.72 -1.18 -1.80
CA HIS A 411 27.30 0.11 -1.43
C HIS A 411 27.34 0.35 0.09
N PRO A 412 27.94 -0.58 0.86
CA PRO A 412 28.06 -0.43 2.31
C PRO A 412 28.91 0.78 2.72
N GLU A 413 29.73 1.32 1.81
CA GLU A 413 30.50 2.55 1.99
C GLU A 413 29.66 3.82 1.94
N LEU A 414 28.50 3.78 1.28
CA LEU A 414 27.59 4.92 1.11
C LEU A 414 26.38 4.86 2.04
N ILE A 415 25.83 3.67 2.23
CA ILE A 415 24.58 3.48 2.95
C ILE A 415 24.85 3.31 4.44
N ALA A 416 24.25 4.18 5.27
CA ALA A 416 24.45 4.16 6.72
C ALA A 416 23.57 3.13 7.43
N ALA A 417 22.34 2.93 6.95
CA ALA A 417 21.42 1.89 7.40
C ALA A 417 20.33 1.62 6.36
N ALA A 418 19.67 0.47 6.45
CA ALA A 418 18.61 0.06 5.56
C ALA A 418 17.35 -0.37 6.32
N ALA A 419 16.16 -0.07 5.74
CA ALA A 419 14.87 -0.52 6.26
C ALA A 419 14.03 -1.20 5.16
N PRO A 420 14.38 -2.44 4.75
CA PRO A 420 13.61 -3.22 3.81
C PRO A 420 12.29 -3.69 4.43
N CYS A 421 11.17 -3.55 3.67
CA CYS A 421 9.84 -3.90 4.13
C CYS A 421 9.27 -5.04 3.27
N ASN A 422 8.79 -6.11 3.90
CA ASN A 422 8.19 -7.28 3.25
C ASN A 422 9.03 -7.80 2.08
N ALA A 423 10.34 -7.91 2.26
CA ALA A 423 11.28 -8.32 1.23
C ALA A 423 12.51 -8.99 1.83
N TYR A 424 13.12 -9.83 1.01
CA TYR A 424 14.29 -10.61 1.37
C TYR A 424 15.39 -10.47 0.31
N LEU A 425 16.53 -11.10 0.57
CA LEU A 425 17.71 -11.05 -0.30
C LEU A 425 17.64 -12.03 -1.49
N GLU A 426 16.50 -12.63 -1.82
CA GLU A 426 16.42 -13.71 -2.81
C GLU A 426 17.07 -13.37 -4.14
N GLY A 427 16.71 -12.22 -4.70
CA GLY A 427 17.31 -11.77 -5.94
C GLY A 427 18.79 -11.48 -5.85
N TYR A 428 19.31 -11.40 -4.64
CA TYR A 428 20.68 -11.10 -4.36
C TYR A 428 21.56 -12.33 -4.17
N PHE A 429 20.98 -13.40 -3.60
CA PHE A 429 21.72 -14.62 -3.31
C PHE A 429 22.00 -15.46 -4.55
N CYS A 430 21.06 -15.51 -5.47
CA CYS A 430 21.12 -16.37 -6.63
C CYS A 430 21.06 -15.58 -7.93
N SER A 431 21.70 -16.07 -8.97
CA SER A 431 21.44 -15.56 -10.31
C SER A 431 19.97 -15.75 -10.67
N ARG A 432 19.41 -14.82 -11.43
CA ARG A 432 18.02 -14.89 -11.91
C ARG A 432 17.72 -16.22 -12.61
N ASP A 433 18.67 -16.72 -13.39
CA ASP A 433 18.53 -17.98 -14.13
C ASP A 433 18.42 -19.17 -13.19
N SER A 434 19.25 -19.21 -12.12
CA SER A 434 19.16 -20.24 -11.08
C SER A 434 17.83 -20.20 -10.34
N MET A 435 17.35 -19.00 -9.98
CA MET A 435 16.04 -18.83 -9.36
C MET A 435 14.91 -19.35 -10.25
N MET A 436 14.89 -18.96 -11.53
CA MET A 436 13.85 -19.36 -12.47
C MET A 436 13.90 -20.86 -12.73
N LYS A 437 15.09 -21.45 -12.80
CA LYS A 437 15.28 -22.89 -12.93
C LYS A 437 14.72 -23.63 -11.71
N ASN A 438 15.10 -23.23 -10.50
CA ASN A 438 14.59 -23.85 -9.27
C ASN A 438 13.06 -23.77 -9.21
N ARG A 439 12.48 -22.60 -9.50
CA ARG A 439 11.03 -22.39 -9.55
C ARG A 439 10.34 -23.28 -10.57
N SER A 440 10.90 -23.44 -11.78
CA SER A 440 10.35 -24.33 -12.81
C SER A 440 10.38 -25.82 -12.45
N GLN A 441 11.26 -26.20 -11.53
CA GLN A 441 11.41 -27.56 -11.02
C GLN A 441 10.62 -27.82 -9.71
N GLY A 442 9.84 -26.81 -9.24
CA GLY A 442 9.13 -26.90 -7.95
C GLY A 442 10.05 -26.90 -6.72
N LEU A 443 11.32 -26.52 -6.90
CA LEU A 443 12.30 -26.39 -5.84
C LEU A 443 12.21 -24.99 -5.19
N HIS A 444 12.72 -24.89 -3.97
CA HIS A 444 12.84 -23.59 -3.31
C HIS A 444 13.81 -22.70 -4.10
N ILE A 445 13.48 -21.42 -4.25
CA ILE A 445 14.26 -20.44 -5.05
C ILE A 445 15.73 -20.38 -4.60
N MET A 446 15.97 -20.62 -3.31
CA MET A 446 17.24 -20.46 -2.60
C MET A 446 17.92 -21.80 -2.29
N GLU A 447 17.66 -22.85 -3.06
CA GLU A 447 18.38 -24.12 -2.91
C GLU A 447 19.90 -23.87 -2.84
N GLN A 448 20.60 -24.61 -1.97
CA GLN A 448 22.06 -24.44 -1.72
C GLN A 448 22.91 -24.56 -2.99
N SER A 449 22.40 -25.20 -4.03
CA SER A 449 23.06 -25.34 -5.32
C SER A 449 22.94 -24.11 -6.25
N ALA A 450 22.21 -23.08 -5.83
CA ALA A 450 22.02 -21.89 -6.67
C ALA A 450 23.28 -21.04 -6.72
N GLU A 451 23.71 -20.66 -7.95
CA GLU A 451 24.86 -19.79 -8.15
C GLU A 451 24.59 -18.37 -7.61
N PRO A 452 25.56 -17.77 -6.89
CA PRO A 452 25.47 -16.38 -6.46
C PRO A 452 25.28 -15.43 -7.64
N SER A 453 24.43 -14.42 -7.49
CA SER A 453 24.30 -13.35 -8.49
C SER A 453 25.62 -12.57 -8.63
N PRO A 454 25.87 -11.92 -9.78
CA PRO A 454 27.04 -11.03 -9.94
C PRO A 454 27.11 -9.95 -8.86
N VAL A 455 25.96 -9.37 -8.51
CA VAL A 455 25.86 -8.33 -7.47
C VAL A 455 26.24 -8.89 -6.10
N ARG A 456 25.82 -10.13 -5.79
CA ARG A 456 26.24 -10.83 -4.57
C ARG A 456 27.73 -11.08 -4.54
N GLN A 457 28.34 -11.51 -5.65
CA GLN A 457 29.77 -11.77 -5.74
C GLN A 457 30.58 -10.49 -5.48
N GLU A 458 30.14 -9.36 -6.04
CA GLU A 458 30.76 -8.06 -5.81
C GLU A 458 30.61 -7.60 -4.36
N ALA A 459 29.42 -7.72 -3.77
CA ALA A 459 29.18 -7.38 -2.37
C ALA A 459 30.05 -8.21 -1.41
N ASP A 460 30.15 -9.52 -1.65
CA ASP A 460 31.02 -10.42 -0.85
C ASP A 460 32.50 -10.04 -1.01
N ALA A 461 32.95 -9.63 -2.21
CA ALA A 461 34.30 -9.15 -2.45
C ALA A 461 34.59 -7.82 -1.74
N LYS A 462 33.64 -6.89 -1.68
CA LYS A 462 33.77 -5.65 -0.89
C LYS A 462 33.87 -5.95 0.60
N LYS A 463 33.00 -6.82 1.12
CA LYS A 463 33.03 -7.24 2.52
C LYS A 463 34.34 -7.92 2.91
N ALA A 464 34.93 -8.72 2.01
CA ALA A 464 36.22 -9.36 2.22
C ALA A 464 37.38 -8.37 2.28
N LYS A 465 37.30 -7.21 1.61
CA LYS A 465 38.32 -6.16 1.65
C LYS A 465 38.22 -5.30 2.89
N GLN A 466 37.02 -5.04 3.38
CA GLN A 466 36.75 -4.23 4.56
C GLN A 466 35.56 -4.80 5.35
N ASP A 467 35.75 -4.96 6.66
CA ASP A 467 34.74 -5.54 7.54
C ASP A 467 33.62 -4.55 7.87
N TYR A 468 32.83 -4.22 6.85
CA TYR A 468 31.66 -3.36 7.02
C TYR A 468 30.64 -3.97 8.00
N ARG A 469 29.95 -3.08 8.72
CA ARG A 469 28.70 -3.38 9.43
C ARG A 469 27.55 -2.66 8.73
N MET A 470 26.41 -3.30 8.56
CA MET A 470 25.23 -2.71 7.93
C MET A 470 24.03 -2.85 8.87
N PRO A 471 23.63 -1.79 9.56
CA PRO A 471 22.40 -1.82 10.36
C PRO A 471 21.18 -2.03 9.47
N VAL A 472 20.33 -3.01 9.83
CA VAL A 472 19.12 -3.35 9.07
C VAL A 472 17.93 -3.45 10.01
N PHE A 473 16.88 -2.68 9.71
CA PHE A 473 15.57 -2.74 10.33
C PHE A 473 14.59 -3.34 9.33
N GLN A 474 14.32 -4.61 9.46
CA GLN A 474 13.42 -5.31 8.54
C GLN A 474 12.00 -5.34 9.09
N THR A 475 11.00 -4.96 8.26
CA THR A 475 9.59 -5.10 8.62
C THR A 475 8.89 -6.16 7.78
N SER A 476 7.88 -6.82 8.34
CA SER A 476 7.03 -7.75 7.61
C SER A 476 5.68 -7.97 8.31
N GLY A 477 4.69 -8.47 7.57
CA GLY A 477 3.45 -8.97 8.14
C GLY A 477 3.58 -10.41 8.62
N LEU A 478 2.94 -10.74 9.75
CA LEU A 478 2.86 -12.13 10.22
C LEU A 478 1.97 -13.01 9.32
N LEU A 479 1.04 -12.40 8.58
CA LEU A 479 0.18 -13.09 7.61
C LEU A 479 0.65 -12.90 6.16
N ASP A 480 1.88 -12.44 5.95
CA ASP A 480 2.43 -12.25 4.62
C ASP A 480 2.66 -13.61 3.92
N GLN A 481 1.78 -13.95 2.98
CA GLN A 481 1.86 -15.20 2.22
C GLN A 481 2.79 -15.13 1.01
N THR A 482 3.10 -13.92 0.52
CA THR A 482 4.12 -13.73 -0.52
C THR A 482 5.49 -14.15 0.02
N TRP A 483 5.71 -13.88 1.31
CA TRP A 483 6.93 -14.17 2.05
C TRP A 483 6.58 -14.77 3.43
N PRO A 484 6.06 -16.01 3.48
CA PRO A 484 5.56 -16.60 4.74
C PRO A 484 6.66 -16.72 5.78
N ILE A 485 6.30 -16.57 7.06
CA ILE A 485 7.21 -16.81 8.17
C ILE A 485 7.68 -18.27 8.14
N PRO A 486 8.95 -18.51 8.43
CA PRO A 486 9.57 -19.80 8.18
C PRO A 486 9.00 -20.92 9.04
N ASP A 487 8.77 -22.02 8.39
CA ASP A 487 8.65 -23.36 8.95
C ASP A 487 9.84 -24.23 8.49
N GLY A 488 11.04 -23.65 8.50
CA GLY A 488 12.27 -24.33 8.08
C GLY A 488 13.20 -23.47 7.22
N ASP A 489 14.05 -24.10 6.43
CA ASP A 489 14.99 -23.46 5.51
C ASP A 489 14.27 -22.78 4.35
N ASN A 490 13.95 -21.52 4.51
CA ASN A 490 13.38 -20.70 3.45
C ASN A 490 14.16 -19.38 3.29
N SER A 491 13.79 -18.56 2.29
CA SER A 491 14.47 -17.32 1.94
C SER A 491 14.57 -16.32 3.09
N ARG A 492 13.64 -16.33 4.05
CA ARG A 492 13.69 -15.48 5.24
C ARG A 492 14.84 -15.85 6.16
N ILE A 493 14.97 -17.15 6.49
CA ILE A 493 16.07 -17.63 7.34
C ILE A 493 17.41 -17.30 6.68
N TRP A 494 17.53 -17.47 5.36
CA TRP A 494 18.74 -17.09 4.63
C TRP A 494 19.06 -15.60 4.74
N THR A 495 18.07 -14.75 4.57
CA THR A 495 18.22 -13.30 4.73
C THR A 495 18.63 -12.94 6.15
N PHE A 496 17.98 -13.52 7.16
CA PHE A 496 18.30 -13.28 8.56
C PHE A 496 19.73 -13.72 8.88
N ASN A 497 20.11 -14.92 8.47
CA ASN A 497 21.45 -15.45 8.68
C ASN A 497 22.54 -14.64 7.96
N TYR A 498 22.25 -14.14 6.75
CA TYR A 498 23.14 -13.25 6.03
C TYR A 498 23.41 -11.98 6.81
N TRP A 499 22.36 -11.26 7.22
CA TRP A 499 22.52 -10.00 7.95
C TRP A 499 23.12 -10.21 9.34
N LYS A 500 22.81 -11.31 10.00
CA LYS A 500 23.47 -11.68 11.26
C LYS A 500 24.98 -11.89 11.06
N ALA A 501 25.36 -12.74 10.13
CA ALA A 501 26.78 -12.98 9.83
C ALA A 501 27.49 -11.70 9.39
N TYR A 502 26.84 -10.89 8.54
CA TYR A 502 27.38 -9.61 8.07
C TYR A 502 27.72 -8.68 9.22
N ASN A 503 26.90 -8.66 10.26
CA ASN A 503 26.99 -7.78 11.41
C ASN A 503 27.69 -8.38 12.63
N ASN A 504 28.43 -9.49 12.48
CA ASN A 504 29.11 -10.20 13.57
C ASN A 504 28.12 -10.63 14.69
N ILE A 505 26.90 -11.00 14.29
CA ILE A 505 25.87 -11.57 15.18
C ILE A 505 25.93 -13.09 15.05
N PRO A 506 25.82 -13.86 16.15
CA PRO A 506 25.81 -15.32 16.10
C PRO A 506 24.70 -15.85 15.18
N VAL A 507 25.06 -16.80 14.32
CA VAL A 507 24.13 -17.54 13.47
C VAL A 507 23.95 -18.92 14.06
N GLU A 508 22.79 -19.19 14.62
CA GLU A 508 22.42 -20.48 15.17
C GLU A 508 21.49 -21.22 14.19
N PRO A 509 21.50 -22.56 14.18
CA PRO A 509 20.52 -23.33 13.43
C PRO A 509 19.09 -22.91 13.79
N TYR A 510 18.21 -22.84 12.80
CA TYR A 510 16.82 -22.51 13.05
C TYR A 510 16.15 -23.63 13.87
N VAL A 511 15.64 -23.23 15.03
CA VAL A 511 14.79 -24.07 15.88
C VAL A 511 13.53 -23.27 16.16
N PRO A 512 12.34 -23.79 15.78
CA PRO A 512 11.09 -23.09 16.04
C PRO A 512 10.90 -22.78 17.53
N ASN A 513 10.61 -21.52 17.83
CA ASN A 513 10.32 -21.06 19.19
C ASN A 513 8.80 -20.82 19.35
N PRO A 514 8.06 -21.73 20.01
CA PRO A 514 6.61 -21.61 20.15
C PRO A 514 6.16 -20.48 21.10
N ALA A 515 7.09 -19.80 21.77
CA ALA A 515 6.77 -18.66 22.64
C ALA A 515 6.34 -17.42 21.83
N TYR A 516 6.68 -17.36 20.55
CA TYR A 516 6.38 -16.23 19.68
C TYR A 516 5.74 -16.69 18.37
N GLU A 517 4.78 -15.90 17.87
CA GLU A 517 4.08 -16.19 16.61
C GLU A 517 5.03 -16.26 15.40
N SER A 518 6.19 -15.63 15.48
CA SER A 518 7.25 -15.69 14.47
C SER A 518 8.00 -17.02 14.44
N GLY A 519 7.94 -17.81 15.49
CA GLY A 519 8.78 -18.99 15.65
C GLY A 519 10.29 -18.71 15.83
N LEU A 520 10.69 -17.43 15.99
CA LEU A 520 12.09 -17.02 16.05
C LEU A 520 12.57 -16.83 17.48
N THR A 521 13.89 -17.05 17.69
CA THR A 521 14.60 -16.66 18.90
C THR A 521 15.51 -15.48 18.60
N ALA A 522 15.47 -14.46 19.46
CA ALA A 522 16.33 -13.28 19.39
C ALA A 522 16.97 -13.02 20.76
N ASP A 523 17.97 -12.16 20.80
CA ASP A 523 18.60 -11.75 22.06
C ASP A 523 17.62 -10.96 22.93
N GLU A 524 16.77 -10.16 22.29
CA GLU A 524 15.66 -9.44 22.91
C GLU A 524 14.41 -9.54 22.03
N THR A 525 13.27 -9.80 22.65
CA THR A 525 11.96 -9.81 21.99
C THR A 525 10.96 -9.08 22.85
N VAL A 526 10.29 -8.08 22.24
CA VAL A 526 9.25 -7.29 22.90
C VAL A 526 8.02 -7.16 22.02
N TYR A 527 6.88 -6.88 22.64
CA TYR A 527 5.68 -6.49 21.92
C TYR A 527 5.54 -4.95 22.01
N ASP A 528 5.63 -4.30 20.86
CA ASP A 528 5.53 -2.86 20.72
C ASP A 528 4.18 -2.44 20.09
N GLY A 529 3.85 -1.16 20.24
CA GLY A 529 2.61 -0.56 19.74
C GLY A 529 1.39 -0.84 20.61
N GLU A 530 0.27 -0.22 20.26
CA GLU A 530 -1.01 -0.44 20.94
C GLU A 530 -1.41 -1.92 20.86
N ASP A 531 -1.87 -2.46 21.96
CA ASP A 531 -2.28 -3.88 22.10
C ASP A 531 -1.21 -4.88 21.66
N GLY A 532 0.08 -4.52 21.72
CA GLY A 532 1.17 -5.35 21.24
C GLY A 532 1.05 -5.67 19.75
N ARG A 533 0.69 -4.68 18.95
CA ARG A 533 0.53 -4.77 17.48
C ARG A 533 1.76 -5.35 16.79
N PHE A 534 2.94 -5.03 17.30
CA PHE A 534 4.20 -5.41 16.68
C PHE A 534 4.99 -6.37 17.57
N LEU A 535 5.47 -7.44 16.97
CA LEU A 535 6.45 -8.34 17.57
C LEU A 535 7.84 -7.91 17.10
N HIS A 536 8.65 -7.41 18.02
CA HIS A 536 9.94 -6.80 17.74
C HIS A 536 11.08 -7.67 18.26
N HIS A 537 11.87 -8.22 17.35
CA HIS A 537 13.06 -9.02 17.62
C HIS A 537 14.33 -8.18 17.40
N ARG A 538 15.29 -8.25 18.30
CA ARG A 538 16.57 -7.56 18.22
C ARG A 538 17.72 -8.54 18.42
N TRP A 539 18.74 -8.42 17.57
CA TRP A 539 19.97 -9.20 17.67
C TRP A 539 21.17 -8.28 17.77
N PHE A 540 22.04 -8.55 18.75
CA PHE A 540 23.20 -7.72 19.07
C PHE A 540 24.47 -8.29 18.45
N SER A 541 25.31 -7.41 17.89
CA SER A 541 26.65 -7.76 17.45
C SER A 541 27.53 -8.20 18.63
N ARG A 542 28.52 -9.05 18.33
CA ARG A 542 29.60 -9.36 19.29
C ARG A 542 30.62 -8.22 19.45
N ASP A 543 30.51 -7.18 18.65
CA ASP A 543 31.34 -6.00 18.76
C ASP A 543 31.02 -5.27 20.06
N GLU A 544 32.05 -4.93 20.86
CA GLU A 544 31.88 -4.33 22.18
C GLU A 544 31.12 -3.00 22.10
N GLY A 545 30.10 -2.82 22.91
CA GLY A 545 29.28 -1.60 22.99
C GLY A 545 28.38 -1.37 21.77
N SER A 546 28.26 -2.34 20.84
CA SER A 546 27.37 -2.21 19.70
C SER A 546 25.90 -2.32 20.12
N PRO A 547 25.01 -1.44 19.60
CA PRO A 547 23.56 -1.64 19.70
C PRO A 547 23.14 -2.84 18.84
N ALA A 548 21.84 -3.18 18.86
CA ALA A 548 21.29 -4.11 17.88
C ALA A 548 21.54 -3.59 16.46
N LEU A 549 22.19 -4.40 15.62
CA LEU A 549 22.48 -4.08 14.22
C LEU A 549 21.51 -4.77 13.25
N TYR A 550 20.75 -5.73 13.75
CA TYR A 550 19.67 -6.34 13.00
C TYR A 550 18.40 -6.41 13.86
N GLU A 551 17.37 -5.73 13.41
CA GLU A 551 16.06 -5.73 14.05
C GLU A 551 15.01 -6.22 13.05
N LEU A 552 14.08 -7.07 13.54
CA LEU A 552 12.95 -7.58 12.76
C LEU A 552 11.64 -7.17 13.45
N PHE A 553 10.83 -6.42 12.75
CA PHE A 553 9.61 -5.80 13.24
C PHE A 553 8.40 -6.37 12.50
N LEU A 554 7.65 -7.25 13.17
CA LEU A 554 6.59 -8.04 12.57
C LEU A 554 5.23 -7.52 13.01
N ALA A 555 4.42 -7.06 12.06
CA ALA A 555 3.07 -6.60 12.35
C ALA A 555 2.10 -7.79 12.41
N LYS A 556 1.40 -7.94 13.54
CA LYS A 556 0.34 -8.93 13.70
C LYS A 556 -0.83 -8.65 12.76
N ARG A 557 -1.48 -9.70 12.28
CA ARG A 557 -2.64 -9.63 11.37
C ARG A 557 -2.40 -8.82 10.09
N MET A 558 -1.14 -8.59 9.71
CA MET A 558 -0.78 -7.89 8.49
C MET A 558 -0.40 -8.87 7.39
N PRO A 559 -1.05 -8.79 6.22
CA PRO A 559 -0.67 -9.52 5.02
C PRO A 559 0.55 -8.89 4.33
N HIS A 560 0.73 -9.13 3.02
CA HIS A 560 1.75 -8.44 2.21
C HIS A 560 1.43 -6.96 2.04
N ALA A 561 1.65 -6.18 3.09
CA ALA A 561 1.29 -4.77 3.21
C ALA A 561 2.34 -4.03 4.06
N LEU A 562 2.14 -2.72 4.24
CA LEU A 562 2.97 -1.88 5.08
C LEU A 562 2.11 -1.18 6.14
N ASP A 563 2.58 -1.14 7.37
CA ASP A 563 1.99 -0.33 8.44
C ASP A 563 2.81 0.95 8.60
N LEU A 564 2.16 2.10 8.47
CA LEU A 564 2.81 3.42 8.58
C LEU A 564 3.57 3.60 9.89
N ARG A 565 3.03 3.04 10.99
CA ARG A 565 3.67 3.11 12.31
C ARG A 565 5.02 2.39 12.33
N ALA A 566 5.19 1.34 11.52
CA ALA A 566 6.48 0.66 11.40
C ALA A 566 7.58 1.57 10.84
N MET A 567 7.24 2.57 10.04
CA MET A 567 8.22 3.52 9.49
C MET A 567 8.77 4.48 10.55
N GLU A 568 7.98 4.81 11.58
CA GLU A 568 8.47 5.57 12.74
C GLU A 568 9.58 4.80 13.49
N TYR A 569 9.36 3.49 13.70
CA TYR A 569 10.38 2.62 14.32
C TYR A 569 11.61 2.46 13.40
N ALA A 570 11.38 2.33 12.10
CA ALA A 570 12.47 2.26 11.13
C ALA A 570 13.34 3.53 11.15
N TRP A 571 12.73 4.71 11.21
CA TRP A 571 13.47 5.96 11.34
C TRP A 571 14.20 6.05 12.68
N ALA A 572 13.53 5.73 13.79
CA ALA A 572 14.12 5.73 15.13
C ALA A 572 15.34 4.78 15.22
N PHE A 573 15.35 3.69 14.44
CA PHE A 573 16.50 2.82 14.30
C PHE A 573 17.58 3.44 13.41
N MET A 574 17.26 3.81 12.16
CA MET A 574 18.25 4.25 11.16
C MET A 574 19.00 5.50 11.58
N LYS A 575 18.33 6.48 12.21
CA LYS A 575 18.94 7.75 12.61
C LYS A 575 20.07 7.63 13.64
N LYS A 576 20.19 6.46 14.30
CA LYS A 576 21.29 6.15 15.23
C LYS A 576 22.63 5.94 14.51
N PHE A 577 22.65 5.77 13.20
CA PHE A 577 23.84 5.35 12.47
C PHE A 577 24.28 6.42 11.46
N SER A 578 25.58 6.51 11.28
CA SER A 578 26.20 7.28 10.20
C SER A 578 27.42 6.56 9.65
N ARG A 579 27.72 6.79 8.37
CA ARG A 579 28.87 6.19 7.67
C ARG A 579 30.00 7.19 7.58
N CYS A 580 31.13 6.88 8.18
CA CYS A 580 32.31 7.71 8.04
C CYS A 580 32.94 7.59 6.63
N PRO A 581 33.73 8.58 6.15
CA PRO A 581 34.33 8.51 4.82
C PRO A 581 35.27 7.32 4.62
N ASP A 582 35.83 6.75 5.68
CA ASP A 582 36.62 5.53 5.64
C ASP A 582 35.78 4.23 5.62
N GLY A 583 34.46 4.35 5.56
CA GLY A 583 33.52 3.25 5.53
C GLY A 583 33.17 2.67 6.91
N THR A 584 33.74 3.19 8.01
CA THR A 584 33.36 2.72 9.35
C THR A 584 31.96 3.20 9.76
N LEU A 585 31.27 2.38 10.56
CA LEU A 585 29.97 2.71 11.12
C LEU A 585 30.16 3.52 12.40
N GLN A 586 29.55 4.68 12.48
CA GLN A 586 29.48 5.49 13.70
C GLN A 586 28.07 5.41 14.30
N ILE A 587 28.01 5.10 15.58
CA ILE A 587 26.78 5.11 16.37
C ILE A 587 26.59 6.53 16.93
N ARG A 588 25.40 7.06 16.75
CA ARG A 588 25.02 8.39 17.25
C ARG A 588 24.18 8.22 18.52
N PRO A 589 24.35 9.11 19.51
CA PRO A 589 23.57 9.06 20.75
C PRO A 589 22.09 9.35 20.51
#